data_f88e8fb81c94f816fef7c612fbc135e3
#
_entry.id   f88e8fb81c94f816fef7c612fbc135e3
#
_cell.length_a   1.000
_cell.length_b   1.000
_cell.length_c   1.000
_cell.angle_alpha   90.00
_cell.angle_beta   90.00
_cell.angle_gamma   90.00
#
_symmetry.space_group_name_H-M   'P 1'
#
loop_
_entity.id
_entity.type
_entity.pdbx_description
1 polymer ?
#
loop_
_entity_poly.entity_id
_entity_poly.type
_entity_poly.pdbx_seq_one_letter_code
_entity_poly.pdbx_strand_id
1 'polypeptide(L)'
;HKIDPKKGMITLPDGKEYPLTDTYFPTIDWKKPYELTTEEKDVMERLDSAFRNCEKLQNHVRLLLDKGGLYKTYNGNLLFHGSIPLNEDGSLKEVQIYGKTYKGKELYDVLETYVRRAFFSVNEDEKRKGRDIMWYIWAAPNSPLFGKDKMTTFERYFIKDKETHKETKNAYYHLLENEDVVDDL
;
A
#
# COMPACT_ATOMS: atom_id res chain seq x y z
N HIS A 1 11.79 -8.65 -6.23
CA HIS A 1 12.97 -8.12 -6.93
C HIS A 1 14.21 -8.87 -6.46
N LYS A 2 15.06 -9.30 -7.41
CA LYS A 2 16.30 -10.00 -7.10
C LYS A 2 17.45 -9.34 -7.88
N ILE A 3 18.38 -8.72 -7.17
CA ILE A 3 19.52 -8.01 -7.75
C ILE A 3 20.73 -8.95 -7.86
N ASP A 4 21.37 -9.00 -9.03
CA ASP A 4 22.69 -9.56 -9.25
C ASP A 4 23.71 -8.40 -9.36
N PRO A 5 24.44 -8.09 -8.28
CA PRO A 5 25.35 -6.94 -8.27
C PRO A 5 26.58 -7.13 -9.16
N LYS A 6 26.95 -8.38 -9.46
CA LYS A 6 28.10 -8.66 -10.32
C LYS A 6 27.80 -8.40 -11.79
N LYS A 7 26.57 -8.68 -12.20
CA LYS A 7 26.08 -8.42 -13.57
C LYS A 7 25.47 -7.04 -13.73
N GLY A 8 25.14 -6.35 -12.64
CA GLY A 8 24.38 -5.10 -12.69
C GLY A 8 22.95 -5.30 -13.20
N MET A 9 22.35 -6.45 -12.90
CA MET A 9 21.03 -6.84 -13.38
C MET A 9 20.05 -7.02 -12.22
N ILE A 10 18.77 -6.81 -12.52
CA ILE A 10 17.67 -7.11 -11.60
C ILE A 10 16.66 -8.04 -12.28
N THR A 11 16.19 -9.05 -11.56
CA THR A 11 15.07 -9.90 -11.97
C THR A 11 13.80 -9.39 -11.29
N LEU A 12 12.79 -9.01 -12.07
CA LEU A 12 11.48 -8.60 -11.59
C LEU A 12 10.57 -9.81 -11.31
N PRO A 13 9.41 -9.62 -10.65
CA PRO A 13 8.49 -10.71 -10.32
C PRO A 13 7.95 -11.48 -11.52
N ASP A 14 7.95 -10.89 -12.72
CA ASP A 14 7.59 -11.55 -13.99
C ASP A 14 8.68 -12.49 -14.53
N GLY A 15 9.83 -12.60 -13.83
CA GLY A 15 10.97 -13.43 -14.19
C GLY A 15 11.91 -12.82 -15.23
N LYS A 16 11.64 -11.62 -15.74
CA LYS A 16 12.50 -10.95 -16.70
C LYS A 16 13.66 -10.22 -16.02
N GLU A 17 14.79 -10.15 -16.70
CA GLU A 17 15.99 -9.46 -16.26
C GLU A 17 16.16 -8.12 -16.97
N TYR A 18 16.53 -7.11 -16.21
CA TYR A 18 16.76 -5.74 -16.71
C TYR A 18 18.07 -5.20 -16.17
N PRO A 19 18.83 -4.41 -16.97
CA PRO A 19 20.02 -3.74 -16.49
C PRO A 19 19.65 -2.61 -15.53
N LEU A 20 20.38 -2.51 -14.42
CA LEU A 20 20.28 -1.39 -13.50
C LEU A 20 20.99 -0.16 -14.08
N THR A 21 20.41 1.02 -13.91
CA THR A 21 21.01 2.31 -14.30
C THR A 21 22.12 2.74 -13.35
N ASP A 22 22.03 2.30 -12.10
CA ASP A 22 23.01 2.53 -11.05
C ASP A 22 23.19 1.24 -10.25
N THR A 23 24.45 0.87 -10.04
CA THR A 23 24.86 -0.31 -9.29
C THR A 23 25.70 0.05 -8.06
N TYR A 24 25.78 1.34 -7.73
CA TYR A 24 26.53 1.82 -6.59
C TYR A 24 25.73 1.69 -5.30
N PHE A 25 25.99 0.61 -4.57
CA PHE A 25 25.37 0.31 -3.27
C PHE A 25 26.48 0.11 -2.21
N PRO A 26 27.13 1.21 -1.76
CA PRO A 26 28.38 1.12 -1.00
C PRO A 26 28.23 0.53 0.40
N THR A 27 27.04 0.56 0.97
CA THR A 27 26.76 0.09 2.34
C THR A 27 26.18 -1.31 2.41
N ILE A 28 25.83 -1.92 1.26
CA ILE A 28 25.20 -3.25 1.24
C ILE A 28 26.24 -4.36 1.36
N ASP A 29 26.13 -5.16 2.44
CA ASP A 29 26.75 -6.49 2.48
C ASP A 29 25.86 -7.51 1.74
N TRP A 30 26.26 -7.94 0.56
CA TRP A 30 25.50 -8.88 -0.26
C TRP A 30 25.33 -10.29 0.34
N LYS A 31 26.06 -10.62 1.41
CA LYS A 31 25.82 -11.83 2.20
C LYS A 31 24.65 -11.66 3.18
N LYS A 32 24.40 -10.40 3.55
CA LYS A 32 23.37 -9.98 4.51
C LYS A 32 22.69 -8.69 4.05
N PRO A 33 22.02 -8.70 2.89
CA PRO A 33 21.59 -7.48 2.21
C PRO A 33 20.52 -6.68 2.95
N TYR A 34 19.95 -7.24 4.01
CA TYR A 34 18.94 -6.57 4.87
C TYR A 34 19.52 -6.03 6.19
N GLU A 35 20.82 -6.25 6.46
CA GLU A 35 21.45 -5.67 7.63
C GLU A 35 21.89 -4.24 7.34
N LEU A 36 21.40 -3.31 8.15
CA LEU A 36 21.80 -1.91 8.12
C LEU A 36 23.15 -1.72 8.79
N THR A 37 23.95 -0.76 8.32
CA THR A 37 25.17 -0.31 9.04
C THR A 37 24.78 0.34 10.37
N THR A 38 25.77 0.63 11.21
CA THR A 38 25.54 1.33 12.48
C THR A 38 24.96 2.72 12.24
N GLU A 39 25.49 3.45 11.26
CA GLU A 39 25.06 4.80 10.88
C GLU A 39 23.62 4.79 10.32
N GLU A 40 23.30 3.80 9.49
CA GLU A 40 21.94 3.64 8.96
C GLU A 40 20.93 3.31 10.07
N LYS A 41 21.31 2.45 11.02
CA LYS A 41 20.47 2.15 12.20
C LYS A 41 20.21 3.41 13.04
N ASP A 42 21.25 4.21 13.30
CA ASP A 42 21.09 5.47 14.04
C ASP A 42 20.13 6.44 13.33
N VAL A 43 20.24 6.56 11.99
CA VAL A 43 19.30 7.38 11.21
C VAL A 43 17.89 6.86 11.33
N MET A 44 17.68 5.54 11.19
CA MET A 44 16.35 4.93 11.29
C MET A 44 15.75 5.08 12.70
N GLU A 45 16.55 4.91 13.76
CA GLU A 45 16.12 5.12 15.15
C GLU A 45 15.71 6.58 15.41
N ARG A 46 16.47 7.55 14.90
CA ARG A 46 16.12 8.97 15.02
C ARG A 46 14.84 9.31 14.26
N LEU A 47 14.64 8.76 13.06
CA LEU A 47 13.41 8.96 12.30
C LEU A 47 12.21 8.34 13.05
N ASP A 48 12.31 7.09 13.48
CA ASP A 48 11.24 6.42 14.24
C ASP A 48 10.87 7.21 15.49
N SER A 49 11.89 7.63 16.27
CA SER A 49 11.69 8.44 17.47
C SER A 49 11.04 9.80 17.17
N ALA A 50 11.45 10.47 16.10
CA ALA A 50 10.87 11.75 15.70
C ALA A 50 9.38 11.64 15.37
N PHE A 51 8.98 10.59 14.66
CA PHE A 51 7.56 10.35 14.34
C PHE A 51 6.76 9.92 15.58
N ARG A 52 7.28 9.01 16.40
CA ARG A 52 6.57 8.49 17.59
C ARG A 52 6.39 9.55 18.66
N ASN A 53 7.37 10.42 18.85
CA ASN A 53 7.37 11.42 19.94
C ASN A 53 6.87 12.80 19.50
N CYS A 54 6.43 12.96 18.24
CA CYS A 54 5.82 14.20 17.79
C CYS A 54 4.37 14.32 18.29
N GLU A 55 4.14 15.04 19.39
CA GLU A 55 2.82 15.21 20.00
C GLU A 55 1.79 15.74 19.00
N LYS A 56 2.16 16.75 18.20
CA LYS A 56 1.27 17.31 17.18
C LYS A 56 0.82 16.26 16.17
N LEU A 57 1.74 15.41 15.68
CA LEU A 57 1.43 14.32 14.77
C LEU A 57 0.50 13.29 15.43
N GLN A 58 0.81 12.89 16.67
CA GLN A 58 -0.01 11.94 17.41
C GLN A 58 -1.45 12.46 17.62
N ASN A 59 -1.61 13.75 17.92
CA ASN A 59 -2.92 14.36 18.07
C ASN A 59 -3.69 14.41 16.75
N HIS A 60 -3.03 14.73 15.63
CA HIS A 60 -3.66 14.70 14.31
C HIS A 60 -4.08 13.29 13.88
N VAL A 61 -3.21 12.30 14.08
CA VAL A 61 -3.53 10.90 13.76
C VAL A 61 -4.69 10.40 14.63
N ARG A 62 -4.69 10.73 15.92
CA ARG A 62 -5.79 10.39 16.83
C ARG A 62 -7.11 10.99 16.37
N LEU A 63 -7.12 12.28 16.01
CA LEU A 63 -8.32 12.94 15.49
C LEU A 63 -8.82 12.28 14.21
N LEU A 64 -7.89 11.98 13.27
CA LEU A 64 -8.22 11.32 12.02
C LEU A 64 -8.86 9.93 12.25
N LEU A 65 -8.30 9.14 13.15
CA LEU A 65 -8.81 7.80 13.46
C LEU A 65 -10.09 7.81 14.32
N ASP A 66 -10.30 8.86 15.13
CA ASP A 66 -11.50 8.99 15.97
C ASP A 66 -12.71 9.54 15.17
N LYS A 67 -12.49 10.51 14.29
CA LYS A 67 -13.55 11.24 13.57
C LYS A 67 -13.62 10.93 12.08
N GLY A 68 -12.54 10.47 11.48
CA GLY A 68 -12.46 10.11 10.07
C GLY A 68 -12.92 8.69 9.81
N GLY A 69 -12.97 8.32 8.53
CA GLY A 69 -13.28 6.98 8.05
C GLY A 69 -12.77 6.81 6.61
N LEU A 70 -12.77 5.59 6.12
CA LEU A 70 -12.43 5.29 4.72
C LEU A 70 -13.55 5.72 3.76
N TYR A 71 -14.77 5.83 4.27
CA TYR A 71 -15.93 6.37 3.55
C TYR A 71 -16.90 7.04 4.52
N LYS A 72 -17.81 7.83 3.98
CA LYS A 72 -18.93 8.43 4.74
C LYS A 72 -20.13 8.63 3.84
N THR A 73 -21.31 8.27 4.32
CA THR A 73 -22.56 8.66 3.68
C THR A 73 -23.07 9.93 4.35
N TYR A 74 -23.30 10.97 3.57
CA TYR A 74 -23.81 12.25 4.06
C TYR A 74 -24.78 12.87 3.04
N ASN A 75 -25.97 13.22 3.49
CA ASN A 75 -27.01 13.85 2.67
C ASN A 75 -27.28 13.09 1.36
N GLY A 76 -27.38 11.75 1.43
CA GLY A 76 -27.61 10.88 0.27
C GLY A 76 -26.42 10.67 -0.63
N ASN A 77 -25.23 11.24 -0.30
CA ASN A 77 -24.02 11.06 -1.08
C ASN A 77 -23.07 10.09 -0.37
N LEU A 78 -22.45 9.20 -1.15
CA LEU A 78 -21.34 8.36 -0.71
C LEU A 78 -20.03 9.09 -0.98
N LEU A 79 -19.31 9.42 0.09
CA LEU A 79 -18.02 10.11 0.06
C LEU A 79 -16.91 9.12 0.44
N PHE A 80 -15.92 8.95 -0.43
CA PHE A 80 -14.74 8.10 -0.17
C PHE A 80 -13.54 8.62 -0.96
N HIS A 81 -12.35 8.14 -0.62
CA HIS A 81 -11.12 8.46 -1.34
C HIS A 81 -10.60 7.21 -2.04
N GLY A 82 -10.23 7.37 -3.32
CA GLY A 82 -9.65 6.30 -4.13
C GLY A 82 -10.66 5.62 -5.04
N SER A 83 -10.88 4.32 -4.87
CA SER A 83 -11.71 3.51 -5.76
C SER A 83 -12.49 2.44 -5.01
N ILE A 84 -13.64 2.06 -5.53
CA ILE A 84 -14.32 0.82 -5.14
C ILE A 84 -13.70 -0.31 -5.98
N PRO A 85 -13.04 -1.32 -5.37
CA PRO A 85 -12.41 -2.39 -6.15
C PRO A 85 -13.45 -3.16 -6.96
N LEU A 86 -13.32 -3.15 -8.29
CA LEU A 86 -14.18 -3.83 -9.25
C LEU A 86 -13.41 -4.86 -10.07
N ASN A 87 -14.14 -5.85 -10.57
CA ASN A 87 -13.74 -6.70 -11.69
C ASN A 87 -14.04 -5.98 -13.02
N GLU A 88 -13.50 -6.47 -14.14
CA GLU A 88 -13.71 -5.87 -15.47
C GLU A 88 -15.18 -5.93 -15.95
N ASP A 89 -15.98 -6.82 -15.38
CA ASP A 89 -17.43 -6.96 -15.64
C ASP A 89 -18.31 -6.01 -14.79
N GLY A 90 -17.70 -5.15 -13.98
CA GLY A 90 -18.39 -4.22 -13.08
C GLY A 90 -18.76 -4.81 -11.72
N SER A 91 -18.65 -6.11 -11.52
CA SER A 91 -18.95 -6.73 -10.23
C SER A 91 -17.94 -6.34 -9.15
N LEU A 92 -18.40 -6.30 -7.88
CA LEU A 92 -17.53 -6.00 -6.74
C LEU A 92 -16.41 -7.01 -6.59
N LYS A 93 -15.17 -6.53 -6.51
CA LYS A 93 -13.98 -7.36 -6.34
C LYS A 93 -13.93 -7.97 -4.96
N GLU A 94 -13.75 -9.28 -4.90
CA GLU A 94 -13.51 -10.02 -3.66
C GLU A 94 -12.05 -9.91 -3.22
N VAL A 95 -11.83 -9.57 -1.96
CA VAL A 95 -10.51 -9.44 -1.35
C VAL A 95 -10.44 -10.29 -0.09
N GLN A 96 -9.37 -11.07 0.03
CA GLN A 96 -9.12 -11.88 1.21
C GLN A 96 -8.33 -11.11 2.28
N ILE A 97 -8.91 -11.01 3.48
CA ILE A 97 -8.29 -10.43 4.67
C ILE A 97 -8.27 -11.48 5.78
N TYR A 98 -7.09 -11.97 6.14
CA TYR A 98 -6.89 -12.98 7.20
C TYR A 98 -7.83 -14.20 7.08
N GLY A 99 -7.94 -14.76 5.85
CA GLY A 99 -8.70 -15.98 5.58
C GLY A 99 -10.21 -15.80 5.41
N LYS A 100 -10.70 -14.57 5.45
CA LYS A 100 -12.09 -14.23 5.12
C LYS A 100 -12.14 -13.35 3.88
N THR A 101 -13.19 -13.50 3.10
CA THR A 101 -13.42 -12.74 1.87
C THR A 101 -14.39 -11.60 2.12
N TYR A 102 -14.05 -10.41 1.61
CA TYR A 102 -14.84 -9.20 1.74
C TYR A 102 -14.92 -8.46 0.41
N LYS A 103 -16.01 -7.70 0.18
CA LYS A 103 -16.21 -6.85 -1.00
C LYS A 103 -17.05 -5.63 -0.67
N GLY A 104 -17.01 -4.62 -1.51
CA GLY A 104 -17.80 -3.39 -1.36
C GLY A 104 -17.66 -2.79 0.06
N LYS A 105 -18.78 -2.44 0.65
CA LYS A 105 -18.85 -1.83 1.99
C LYS A 105 -18.16 -2.66 3.09
N GLU A 106 -18.33 -3.99 3.07
CA GLU A 106 -17.74 -4.87 4.08
C GLU A 106 -16.20 -4.83 4.04
N LEU A 107 -15.61 -4.66 2.86
CA LEU A 107 -14.16 -4.49 2.71
C LEU A 107 -13.71 -3.20 3.41
N TYR A 108 -14.38 -2.08 3.18
CA TYR A 108 -14.05 -0.82 3.85
C TYR A 108 -14.17 -0.93 5.37
N ASP A 109 -15.26 -1.52 5.87
CA ASP A 109 -15.53 -1.67 7.31
C ASP A 109 -14.45 -2.52 8.00
N VAL A 110 -14.03 -3.64 7.38
CA VAL A 110 -13.00 -4.50 7.97
C VAL A 110 -11.62 -3.83 7.94
N LEU A 111 -11.26 -3.14 6.85
CA LEU A 111 -10.01 -2.40 6.75
C LEU A 111 -9.94 -1.30 7.81
N GLU A 112 -11.00 -0.51 7.96
CA GLU A 112 -11.10 0.54 8.98
C GLU A 112 -10.97 -0.02 10.40
N THR A 113 -11.59 -1.16 10.66
CA THR A 113 -11.48 -1.85 11.96
C THR A 113 -10.03 -2.20 12.29
N TYR A 114 -9.28 -2.77 11.34
CA TYR A 114 -7.87 -3.11 11.55
C TYR A 114 -6.98 -1.88 11.70
N VAL A 115 -7.22 -0.82 10.92
CA VAL A 115 -6.49 0.45 11.05
C VAL A 115 -6.67 1.05 12.45
N ARG A 116 -7.90 1.06 12.98
CA ARG A 116 -8.16 1.53 14.35
C ARG A 116 -7.47 0.66 15.39
N ARG A 117 -7.47 -0.67 15.22
CA ARG A 117 -6.75 -1.60 16.12
C ARG A 117 -5.23 -1.36 16.09
N ALA A 118 -4.65 -1.00 14.96
CA ALA A 118 -3.23 -0.65 14.86
C ALA A 118 -2.82 0.44 15.85
N PHE A 119 -3.71 1.41 16.06
CA PHE A 119 -3.44 2.59 16.89
C PHE A 119 -3.94 2.45 18.33
N PHE A 120 -5.16 1.93 18.52
CA PHE A 120 -5.83 1.96 19.83
C PHE A 120 -5.70 0.65 20.63
N SER A 121 -5.43 -0.49 20.01
CA SER A 121 -5.32 -1.76 20.73
C SER A 121 -4.11 -1.77 21.67
N VAL A 122 -4.25 -2.47 22.80
CA VAL A 122 -3.14 -2.83 23.68
C VAL A 122 -2.57 -4.21 23.35
N ASN A 123 -3.26 -4.98 22.53
CA ASN A 123 -2.83 -6.32 22.10
C ASN A 123 -1.85 -6.21 20.92
N GLU A 124 -0.64 -6.73 21.09
CA GLU A 124 0.44 -6.62 20.08
C GLU A 124 0.13 -7.39 18.78
N ASP A 125 -0.61 -8.51 18.83
CA ASP A 125 -1.01 -9.22 17.61
C ASP A 125 -2.03 -8.41 16.80
N GLU A 126 -2.98 -7.77 17.47
CA GLU A 126 -3.93 -6.86 16.81
C GLU A 126 -3.22 -5.63 16.22
N LYS A 127 -2.27 -5.03 16.95
CA LYS A 127 -1.46 -3.93 16.42
C LYS A 127 -0.68 -4.36 15.18
N ARG A 128 -0.04 -5.53 15.23
CA ARG A 128 0.72 -6.07 14.09
C ARG A 128 -0.17 -6.26 12.88
N LYS A 129 -1.31 -6.95 13.05
CA LYS A 129 -2.30 -7.13 11.97
C LYS A 129 -2.80 -5.81 11.41
N GLY A 130 -3.06 -4.85 12.29
CA GLY A 130 -3.48 -3.51 11.88
C GLY A 130 -2.41 -2.78 11.07
N ARG A 131 -1.13 -2.86 11.44
CA ARG A 131 -0.01 -2.29 10.65
C ARG A 131 0.13 -2.96 9.28
N ASP A 132 -0.05 -4.28 9.21
CA ASP A 132 -0.03 -5.02 7.95
C ASP A 132 -1.16 -4.54 7.02
N ILE A 133 -2.36 -4.28 7.58
CA ILE A 133 -3.48 -3.71 6.83
C ILE A 133 -3.22 -2.27 6.40
N MET A 134 -2.59 -1.44 7.22
CA MET A 134 -2.20 -0.08 6.81
C MET A 134 -1.24 -0.11 5.63
N TRP A 135 -0.27 -1.03 5.64
CA TRP A 135 0.62 -1.25 4.50
C TRP A 135 -0.13 -1.74 3.25
N TYR A 136 -1.07 -2.69 3.42
CA TYR A 136 -1.94 -3.15 2.35
C TYR A 136 -2.73 -1.99 1.72
N ILE A 137 -3.39 -1.17 2.54
CA ILE A 137 -4.18 -0.03 2.07
C ILE A 137 -3.32 0.93 1.25
N TRP A 138 -2.08 1.15 1.66
CA TRP A 138 -1.18 2.11 1.02
C TRP A 138 -0.62 1.63 -0.33
N ALA A 139 -0.28 0.35 -0.47
CA ALA A 139 0.58 -0.08 -1.57
C ALA A 139 0.18 -1.39 -2.26
N ALA A 140 -0.88 -2.07 -1.82
CA ALA A 140 -1.24 -3.37 -2.35
C ALA A 140 -2.31 -3.32 -3.46
N PRO A 141 -2.31 -4.28 -4.40
CA PRO A 141 -3.35 -4.41 -5.39
C PRO A 141 -4.73 -4.63 -4.75
N ASN A 142 -5.77 -4.15 -5.41
CA ASN A 142 -7.15 -4.18 -4.94
C ASN A 142 -7.41 -3.42 -3.62
N SER A 143 -6.46 -2.60 -3.18
CA SER A 143 -6.71 -1.66 -2.10
C SER A 143 -7.63 -0.54 -2.59
N PRO A 144 -8.69 -0.21 -1.83
CA PRO A 144 -9.58 0.89 -2.21
C PRO A 144 -8.88 2.25 -2.24
N LEU A 145 -7.85 2.49 -1.41
CA LEU A 145 -7.13 3.76 -1.39
C LEU A 145 -6.02 3.83 -2.45
N PHE A 146 -5.31 2.74 -2.69
CA PHE A 146 -4.22 2.72 -3.66
C PHE A 146 -4.73 2.69 -5.11
N GLY A 147 -5.75 1.89 -5.39
CA GLY A 147 -6.46 1.86 -6.67
C GLY A 147 -5.62 1.44 -7.89
N LYS A 148 -4.49 0.75 -7.67
CA LYS A 148 -3.57 0.28 -8.71
C LYS A 148 -3.11 -1.15 -8.42
N ASP A 149 -2.51 -1.78 -9.44
CA ASP A 149 -1.97 -3.14 -9.35
C ASP A 149 -0.64 -3.24 -8.60
N LYS A 150 0.20 -2.21 -8.70
CA LYS A 150 1.55 -2.18 -8.11
C LYS A 150 2.08 -0.76 -7.97
N MET A 151 3.16 -0.63 -7.20
CA MET A 151 3.96 0.58 -7.09
C MET A 151 5.32 0.34 -7.75
N THR A 152 5.67 1.15 -8.74
CA THR A 152 6.89 0.99 -9.56
C THR A 152 7.99 1.99 -9.21
N THR A 153 8.10 2.38 -7.95
CA THR A 153 9.08 3.39 -7.50
C THR A 153 10.51 2.95 -7.76
N PHE A 154 10.85 1.70 -7.44
CA PHE A 154 12.19 1.17 -7.68
C PHE A 154 12.52 1.14 -9.19
N GLU A 155 11.61 0.65 -9.99
CA GLU A 155 11.76 0.55 -11.44
C GLU A 155 12.00 1.92 -12.07
N ARG A 156 11.28 2.95 -11.61
CA ARG A 156 11.44 4.33 -12.11
C ARG A 156 12.82 4.92 -11.83
N TYR A 157 13.43 4.57 -10.70
CA TYR A 157 14.76 5.06 -10.34
C TYR A 157 15.89 4.25 -10.99
N PHE A 158 15.73 2.95 -11.09
CA PHE A 158 16.85 2.04 -11.38
C PHE A 158 16.76 1.29 -12.71
N ILE A 159 15.66 1.39 -13.46
CA ILE A 159 15.49 0.71 -14.76
C ILE A 159 15.10 1.73 -15.83
N LYS A 160 15.78 1.70 -16.99
CA LYS A 160 15.48 2.61 -18.11
C LYS A 160 14.22 2.22 -18.88
N ASP A 161 13.90 0.93 -18.92
CA ASP A 161 12.78 0.41 -19.68
C ASP A 161 11.45 0.91 -19.10
N LYS A 162 10.77 1.78 -19.85
CA LYS A 162 9.50 2.41 -19.45
C LYS A 162 8.34 1.42 -19.30
N GLU A 163 8.41 0.25 -19.94
CA GLU A 163 7.39 -0.78 -19.76
C GLU A 163 7.34 -1.27 -18.30
N THR A 164 8.48 -1.30 -17.61
CA THR A 164 8.54 -1.67 -16.18
C THR A 164 7.91 -0.63 -15.26
N HIS A 165 7.72 0.61 -15.74
CA HIS A 165 7.14 1.72 -14.97
C HIS A 165 5.60 1.77 -15.02
N LYS A 166 4.97 0.90 -15.81
CA LYS A 166 3.51 0.88 -15.96
C LYS A 166 2.85 0.38 -14.68
N GLU A 167 1.84 1.11 -14.25
CA GLU A 167 0.95 0.80 -13.13
C GLU A 167 -0.47 0.79 -13.68
N THR A 168 -1.16 -0.36 -13.58
CA THR A 168 -2.52 -0.50 -14.06
C THR A 168 -3.49 -0.03 -12.99
N LYS A 169 -4.37 0.91 -13.34
CA LYS A 169 -5.44 1.34 -12.45
C LYS A 169 -6.50 0.23 -12.30
N ASN A 170 -7.19 0.23 -11.16
CA ASN A 170 -8.35 -0.64 -10.94
C ASN A 170 -9.43 -0.38 -12.00
N ALA A 171 -10.20 -1.41 -12.36
CA ALA A 171 -11.30 -1.35 -13.33
C ALA A 171 -12.31 -0.24 -13.02
N TYR A 172 -12.52 0.08 -11.75
CA TYR A 172 -13.34 1.20 -11.28
C TYR A 172 -13.16 2.47 -12.12
N TYR A 173 -11.91 2.86 -12.41
CA TYR A 173 -11.63 4.16 -13.06
C TYR A 173 -12.07 4.27 -14.50
N HIS A 174 -12.15 3.17 -15.25
CA HIS A 174 -12.65 3.20 -16.63
C HIS A 174 -14.13 2.78 -16.72
N LEU A 175 -14.66 2.11 -15.69
CA LEU A 175 -16.06 1.72 -15.61
C LEU A 175 -16.99 2.86 -15.15
N LEU A 176 -16.44 3.96 -14.62
CA LEU A 176 -17.23 5.15 -14.24
C LEU A 176 -17.98 5.81 -15.40
N GLU A 177 -17.60 5.52 -16.63
CA GLU A 177 -18.30 6.01 -17.83
C GLU A 177 -19.50 5.12 -18.23
N ASN A 178 -19.70 3.99 -17.54
CA ASN A 178 -20.80 3.07 -17.77
C ASN A 178 -21.91 3.29 -16.71
N GLU A 179 -23.04 3.85 -17.15
CA GLU A 179 -24.18 4.18 -16.28
C GLU A 179 -24.71 2.95 -15.52
N ASP A 180 -24.84 1.79 -16.21
CA ASP A 180 -25.34 0.56 -15.58
C ASP A 180 -24.48 0.11 -14.40
N VAL A 181 -23.15 0.25 -14.54
CA VAL A 181 -22.22 -0.09 -13.44
C VAL A 181 -22.29 0.93 -12.30
N VAL A 182 -22.46 2.21 -12.63
CA VAL A 182 -22.54 3.27 -11.60
C VAL A 182 -23.83 3.17 -10.80
N ASP A 183 -24.93 2.79 -11.43
CA ASP A 183 -26.22 2.61 -10.76
C ASP A 183 -26.24 1.40 -9.80
N ASP A 184 -25.38 0.39 -10.04
CA ASP A 184 -25.25 -0.81 -9.20
C ASP A 184 -24.27 -0.61 -8.02
N LEU A 185 -23.54 0.51 -7.93
CA LEU A 185 -22.53 0.77 -6.88
C LEU A 185 -23.13 1.45 -5.65
#